data_84f32f74228c8f097cdf0258d0372585
#
_entry.id   84f32f74228c8f097cdf0258d0372585
#
_cell.length_a   1.000
_cell.length_b   1.000
_cell.length_c   1.000
_cell.angle_alpha   90.00
_cell.angle_beta   90.00
_cell.angle_gamma   90.00
#
_symmetry.space_group_name_H-M   'P 1'
#
loop_
_entity.id
_entity.type
_entity.pdbx_description
1 polymer ?
#
loop_
_entity_poly.entity_id
_entity_poly.type
_entity_poly.pdbx_seq_one_letter_code
_entity_poly.pdbx_strand_id
1 'polypeptide(L)'
;DNNTLSNLVINSEIVGKSASFPDGDGSGAVNFTVSATNDTSYKILIGSETLTTTTGKVSYNFSTPGTNTYTVYVSAYRGDKFISANTTVTVYKAPTQLWSDEFNTDGVPNPNNWGYDTGNNNGWGNNELEYYTNRQENAYVSNGTLKIVLKKEAYQGFNYTSARLLSKGKFSFKYGKVDIRAKLPSGGGTWPALWMLGNNIDSVGWPACGEIDIMEHVGNQLNKIYGTVHHPNHSGGNADG
;
A
#
# COMPACT_ATOMS: atom_id res chain seq x y z
N ASP A 1 -53.92 -7.67 20.31
CA ASP A 1 -52.87 -7.25 21.24
C ASP A 1 -52.02 -6.13 20.60
N ASN A 2 -52.20 -4.90 21.07
CA ASN A 2 -51.52 -3.70 20.54
C ASN A 2 -50.00 -3.68 20.81
N ASN A 3 -49.41 -4.79 21.23
CA ASN A 3 -48.00 -4.91 21.71
C ASN A 3 -47.16 -5.86 20.84
N THR A 4 -47.60 -6.22 19.66
CA THR A 4 -46.85 -7.14 18.79
C THR A 4 -45.72 -6.41 18.05
N LEU A 5 -44.50 -6.92 18.16
CA LEU A 5 -43.34 -6.46 17.35
C LEU A 5 -43.63 -6.72 15.87
N SER A 6 -43.48 -5.69 15.03
CA SER A 6 -43.66 -5.80 13.57
C SER A 6 -42.95 -4.70 12.82
N ASN A 7 -42.95 -4.78 11.49
CA ASN A 7 -42.46 -3.71 10.59
C ASN A 7 -41.02 -3.32 10.84
N LEU A 8 -40.09 -4.30 11.00
CA LEU A 8 -38.69 -4.00 11.08
C LEU A 8 -38.19 -3.47 9.74
N VAL A 9 -37.67 -2.24 9.75
CA VAL A 9 -37.07 -1.55 8.60
C VAL A 9 -35.60 -1.28 8.89
N ILE A 10 -34.76 -1.53 7.90
CA ILE A 10 -33.30 -1.29 7.97
C ILE A 10 -32.94 -0.37 6.82
N ASN A 11 -32.42 0.81 7.14
CA ASN A 11 -31.82 1.73 6.18
C ASN A 11 -30.33 1.84 6.44
N SER A 12 -29.54 1.90 5.37
CA SER A 12 -28.10 2.12 5.42
C SER A 12 -27.73 3.31 4.53
N GLU A 13 -26.93 4.20 5.07
CA GLU A 13 -26.36 5.34 4.36
C GLU A 13 -24.83 5.19 4.37
N ILE A 14 -24.24 5.01 3.19
CA ILE A 14 -22.80 4.92 3.01
C ILE A 14 -22.26 6.34 2.98
N VAL A 15 -21.30 6.65 3.88
CA VAL A 15 -20.71 7.98 3.99
C VAL A 15 -19.96 8.33 2.71
N GLY A 16 -20.20 9.54 2.19
CA GLY A 16 -19.56 10.03 0.97
C GLY A 16 -20.04 9.38 -0.32
N LYS A 17 -21.13 8.57 -0.29
CA LYS A 17 -21.70 7.98 -1.50
C LYS A 17 -22.20 9.07 -2.46
N SER A 18 -21.79 8.96 -3.72
CA SER A 18 -22.17 9.86 -4.80
C SER A 18 -22.16 9.12 -6.14
N ALA A 19 -22.52 9.79 -7.24
CA ALA A 19 -22.41 9.20 -8.57
C ALA A 19 -20.98 8.82 -8.96
N SER A 20 -19.98 9.60 -8.50
CA SER A 20 -18.56 9.32 -8.73
C SER A 20 -17.95 8.34 -7.72
N PHE A 21 -18.57 8.16 -6.56
CA PHE A 21 -18.17 7.28 -5.48
C PHE A 21 -19.33 6.42 -4.99
N PRO A 22 -19.81 5.46 -5.80
CA PRO A 22 -21.02 4.72 -5.52
C PRO A 22 -20.99 3.90 -4.23
N ASP A 23 -19.77 3.53 -3.78
CA ASP A 23 -19.51 2.70 -2.60
C ASP A 23 -18.88 3.52 -1.44
N GLY A 24 -18.94 4.87 -1.51
CA GLY A 24 -18.46 5.79 -0.48
C GLY A 24 -17.11 6.41 -0.75
N ASP A 25 -16.69 7.30 0.16
CA ASP A 25 -15.49 8.16 0.06
C ASP A 25 -14.17 7.46 0.46
N GLY A 26 -14.23 6.18 0.77
CA GLY A 26 -13.06 5.42 1.26
C GLY A 26 -12.91 5.43 2.78
N SER A 27 -13.77 6.10 3.53
CA SER A 27 -13.78 6.02 5.00
C SER A 27 -14.15 4.63 5.51
N GLY A 28 -14.93 3.87 4.72
CA GLY A 28 -15.52 2.61 5.15
C GLY A 28 -16.72 2.81 6.10
N ALA A 29 -17.17 4.05 6.29
CA ALA A 29 -18.22 4.39 7.25
C ALA A 29 -19.62 4.18 6.67
N VAL A 30 -20.50 3.59 7.46
CA VAL A 30 -21.93 3.40 7.15
C VAL A 30 -22.77 3.77 8.36
N ASN A 31 -23.80 4.58 8.15
CA ASN A 31 -24.80 4.92 9.14
C ASN A 31 -26.03 4.01 8.95
N PHE A 32 -26.36 3.25 9.97
CA PHE A 32 -27.58 2.44 9.98
C PHE A 32 -28.68 3.16 10.76
N THR A 33 -29.87 3.17 10.19
CA THR A 33 -31.09 3.59 10.86
C THR A 33 -32.07 2.44 10.82
N VAL A 34 -32.47 1.94 11.99
CA VAL A 34 -33.40 0.81 12.14
C VAL A 34 -34.62 1.25 12.92
N SER A 35 -35.75 0.73 12.54
CA SER A 35 -37.01 1.01 13.23
C SER A 35 -37.94 -0.21 13.20
N ALA A 36 -38.74 -0.37 14.22
CA ALA A 36 -39.82 -1.37 14.28
C ALA A 36 -41.02 -0.83 15.05
N THR A 37 -42.16 -1.48 14.93
CA THR A 37 -43.32 -1.16 15.73
C THR A 37 -43.24 -1.87 17.08
N ASN A 38 -43.43 -1.11 18.18
CA ASN A 38 -43.43 -1.61 19.55
C ASN A 38 -42.09 -2.19 20.04
N ASP A 39 -40.99 -1.75 19.47
CA ASP A 39 -39.63 -2.09 19.92
C ASP A 39 -39.20 -1.36 21.18
N THR A 40 -38.15 -1.84 21.82
CA THR A 40 -37.49 -1.18 22.94
C THR A 40 -35.96 -1.07 22.72
N SER A 41 -35.43 -1.95 21.90
CA SER A 41 -33.99 -1.95 21.59
C SER A 41 -33.67 -2.77 20.34
N TYR A 42 -32.46 -2.60 19.84
CA TYR A 42 -32.00 -3.33 18.67
C TYR A 42 -30.61 -3.94 18.92
N LYS A 43 -30.37 -5.08 18.29
CA LYS A 43 -29.04 -5.66 18.11
C LYS A 43 -28.72 -5.69 16.62
N ILE A 44 -27.50 -5.26 16.26
CA ILE A 44 -27.00 -5.26 14.89
C ILE A 44 -25.75 -6.11 14.88
N LEU A 45 -25.76 -7.20 14.11
CA LEU A 45 -24.63 -8.11 13.97
C LEU A 45 -23.97 -7.89 12.62
N ILE A 46 -22.67 -7.58 12.64
CA ILE A 46 -21.82 -7.35 11.47
C ILE A 46 -20.58 -8.24 11.62
N GLY A 47 -20.50 -9.30 10.80
CA GLY A 47 -19.47 -10.33 10.99
C GLY A 47 -19.61 -11.00 12.37
N SER A 48 -18.58 -10.84 13.23
CA SER A 48 -18.59 -11.32 14.61
C SER A 48 -18.94 -10.24 15.65
N GLU A 49 -19.07 -8.98 15.23
CA GLU A 49 -19.37 -7.87 16.15
C GLU A 49 -20.85 -7.67 16.34
N THR A 50 -21.26 -7.42 17.59
CA THR A 50 -22.63 -7.09 17.97
C THR A 50 -22.69 -5.67 18.53
N LEU A 51 -23.48 -4.81 17.90
CA LEU A 51 -23.81 -3.47 18.35
C LEU A 51 -25.22 -3.43 18.93
N THR A 52 -25.45 -2.59 19.92
CA THR A 52 -26.79 -2.40 20.51
C THR A 52 -27.18 -0.93 20.52
N THR A 53 -28.46 -0.66 20.33
CA THR A 53 -29.01 0.69 20.38
C THR A 53 -30.45 0.67 20.84
N THR A 54 -30.89 1.74 21.52
CA THR A 54 -32.27 2.00 21.86
C THR A 54 -32.86 3.11 21.00
N THR A 55 -32.01 3.85 20.27
CA THR A 55 -32.44 4.95 19.40
C THR A 55 -32.66 4.53 17.95
N GLY A 56 -32.27 3.28 17.63
CA GLY A 56 -32.30 2.78 16.25
C GLY A 56 -31.20 3.34 15.35
N LYS A 57 -30.21 4.09 15.88
CA LYS A 57 -29.11 4.67 15.08
C LYS A 57 -27.78 4.09 15.52
N VAL A 58 -26.99 3.65 14.54
CA VAL A 58 -25.63 3.11 14.75
C VAL A 58 -24.77 3.49 13.55
N SER A 59 -23.54 3.96 13.83
CA SER A 59 -22.49 4.12 12.82
C SER A 59 -21.48 2.99 12.96
N TYR A 60 -21.01 2.46 11.84
CA TYR A 60 -20.01 1.40 11.79
C TYR A 60 -18.95 1.71 10.74
N ASN A 61 -17.68 1.40 11.04
CA ASN A 61 -16.57 1.56 10.12
C ASN A 61 -16.03 0.19 9.70
N PHE A 62 -16.27 -0.18 8.45
CA PHE A 62 -15.66 -1.35 7.84
C PHE A 62 -14.18 -1.09 7.61
N SER A 63 -13.31 -2.01 8.03
CA SER A 63 -11.85 -1.82 8.05
C SER A 63 -11.11 -2.55 6.93
N THR A 64 -11.77 -3.49 6.24
CA THR A 64 -11.13 -4.27 5.16
C THR A 64 -10.94 -3.41 3.91
N PRO A 65 -9.71 -3.15 3.45
CA PRO A 65 -9.47 -2.33 2.27
C PRO A 65 -10.10 -2.92 0.99
N GLY A 66 -10.44 -2.02 0.06
CA GLY A 66 -11.12 -2.36 -1.19
C GLY A 66 -12.64 -2.24 -1.09
N THR A 67 -13.33 -2.58 -2.17
CA THR A 67 -14.78 -2.66 -2.23
C THR A 67 -15.26 -4.02 -1.77
N ASN A 68 -15.99 -4.06 -0.67
CA ASN A 68 -16.48 -5.30 -0.05
C ASN A 68 -17.99 -5.22 0.21
N THR A 69 -18.66 -6.37 0.09
CA THR A 69 -20.07 -6.51 0.41
C THR A 69 -20.25 -7.30 1.71
N TYR A 70 -21.01 -6.73 2.63
CA TYR A 70 -21.27 -7.30 3.95
C TYR A 70 -22.75 -7.53 4.16
N THR A 71 -23.09 -8.65 4.81
CA THR A 71 -24.45 -8.88 5.30
C THR A 71 -24.55 -8.38 6.72
N VAL A 72 -25.57 -7.56 7.00
CA VAL A 72 -25.85 -6.98 8.31
C VAL A 72 -27.17 -7.55 8.80
N TYR A 73 -27.14 -8.21 9.96
CA TYR A 73 -28.33 -8.78 10.59
C TYR A 73 -28.82 -7.85 11.69
N VAL A 74 -30.10 -7.60 11.72
CA VAL A 74 -30.73 -6.72 12.72
C VAL A 74 -31.86 -7.46 13.42
N SER A 75 -31.88 -7.36 14.75
CA SER A 75 -32.98 -7.86 15.59
C SER A 75 -33.57 -6.71 16.41
N ALA A 76 -34.86 -6.51 16.31
CA ALA A 76 -35.61 -5.59 17.16
C ALA A 76 -36.22 -6.37 18.33
N TYR A 77 -36.11 -5.83 19.54
CA TYR A 77 -36.52 -6.49 20.77
C TYR A 77 -37.62 -5.74 21.49
N ARG A 78 -38.48 -6.50 22.20
CA ARG A 78 -39.37 -6.04 23.25
C ARG A 78 -39.39 -7.09 24.38
N GLY A 79 -38.69 -6.83 25.46
CA GLY A 79 -38.39 -7.83 26.45
C GLY A 79 -37.64 -9.02 25.84
N ASP A 80 -38.14 -10.24 26.06
CA ASP A 80 -37.56 -11.47 25.52
C ASP A 80 -38.01 -11.81 24.08
N LYS A 81 -38.93 -11.06 23.53
CA LYS A 81 -39.44 -11.25 22.16
C LYS A 81 -38.59 -10.44 21.18
N PHE A 82 -38.34 -11.02 20.00
CA PHE A 82 -37.64 -10.30 18.93
C PHE A 82 -38.14 -10.68 17.54
N ILE A 83 -37.92 -9.82 16.58
CA ILE A 83 -38.03 -10.07 15.14
C ILE A 83 -36.70 -9.70 14.47
N SER A 84 -36.33 -10.40 13.42
CA SER A 84 -35.04 -10.19 12.74
C SER A 84 -35.21 -10.04 11.23
N ALA A 85 -34.33 -9.25 10.65
CA ALA A 85 -34.15 -9.10 9.21
C ALA A 85 -32.64 -8.91 8.91
N ASN A 86 -32.31 -8.92 7.63
CA ASN A 86 -30.93 -8.58 7.20
C ASN A 86 -30.98 -7.66 5.98
N THR A 87 -29.86 -6.99 5.74
CA THR A 87 -29.58 -6.23 4.54
C THR A 87 -28.14 -6.44 4.11
N THR A 88 -27.80 -6.08 2.89
CA THR A 88 -26.41 -6.06 2.42
C THR A 88 -25.97 -4.63 2.16
N VAL A 89 -24.71 -4.34 2.47
CA VAL A 89 -24.07 -3.07 2.12
C VAL A 89 -22.78 -3.37 1.36
N THR A 90 -22.58 -2.67 0.26
CA THR A 90 -21.32 -2.66 -0.48
C THR A 90 -20.62 -1.36 -0.18
N VAL A 91 -19.44 -1.42 0.42
CA VAL A 91 -18.69 -0.24 0.89
C VAL A 91 -17.25 -0.31 0.47
N TYR A 92 -16.72 0.83 0.03
CA TYR A 92 -15.30 1.00 -0.26
C TYR A 92 -14.55 1.50 0.97
N LYS A 93 -13.48 0.81 1.32
CA LYS A 93 -12.51 1.26 2.31
C LYS A 93 -11.17 1.53 1.62
N ALA A 94 -10.71 2.77 1.68
CA ALA A 94 -9.39 3.11 1.16
C ALA A 94 -8.29 2.38 1.93
N PRO A 95 -7.25 1.88 1.26
CA PRO A 95 -6.06 1.37 1.93
C PRO A 95 -5.44 2.44 2.82
N THR A 96 -4.93 2.05 3.97
CA THR A 96 -4.15 2.97 4.81
C THR A 96 -2.79 3.19 4.17
N GLN A 97 -2.43 4.45 3.90
CA GLN A 97 -1.08 4.80 3.48
C GLN A 97 -0.12 4.60 4.65
N LEU A 98 0.83 3.69 4.50
CA LEU A 98 1.81 3.38 5.53
C LEU A 98 3.01 4.34 5.46
N TRP A 99 3.38 4.75 4.26
CA TRP A 99 4.53 5.60 4.00
C TRP A 99 4.41 6.23 2.60
N SER A 100 4.96 7.42 2.43
CA SER A 100 5.17 8.04 1.12
C SER A 100 6.34 9.00 1.14
N ASP A 101 6.90 9.24 -0.04
CA ASP A 101 7.74 10.40 -0.30
C ASP A 101 7.35 11.01 -1.64
N GLU A 102 6.75 12.17 -1.58
CA GLU A 102 6.28 12.92 -2.76
C GLU A 102 7.34 13.90 -3.28
N PHE A 103 8.53 13.91 -2.66
CA PHE A 103 9.68 14.73 -3.06
C PHE A 103 9.35 16.22 -3.18
N ASN A 104 8.58 16.76 -2.25
CA ASN A 104 8.07 18.15 -2.28
C ASN A 104 9.10 19.21 -1.88
N THR A 105 10.24 18.81 -1.31
CA THR A 105 11.29 19.73 -0.84
C THR A 105 12.52 19.58 -1.71
N ASP A 106 12.86 20.62 -2.46
CA ASP A 106 14.06 20.63 -3.30
C ASP A 106 15.36 20.51 -2.48
N GLY A 107 16.36 19.86 -3.05
CA GLY A 107 17.67 19.65 -2.41
C GLY A 107 18.09 18.19 -2.30
N VAL A 108 18.68 17.79 -1.20
CA VAL A 108 19.03 16.38 -0.94
C VAL A 108 17.77 15.58 -0.63
N PRO A 109 17.67 14.30 -1.04
CA PRO A 109 16.62 13.40 -0.57
C PRO A 109 16.51 13.39 0.95
N ASN A 110 15.29 13.38 1.48
CA ASN A 110 15.05 13.46 2.92
C ASN A 110 15.80 12.34 3.67
N PRO A 111 16.78 12.67 4.54
CA PRO A 111 17.60 11.67 5.22
C PRO A 111 16.82 10.84 6.25
N ASN A 112 15.60 11.24 6.63
CA ASN A 112 14.72 10.41 7.45
C ASN A 112 14.09 9.26 6.63
N ASN A 113 13.97 9.43 5.31
CA ASN A 113 13.38 8.45 4.41
C ASN A 113 14.45 7.63 3.67
N TRP A 114 15.60 8.26 3.35
CA TRP A 114 16.60 7.70 2.45
C TRP A 114 18.00 7.68 3.06
N GLY A 115 18.68 6.58 2.84
CA GLY A 115 20.11 6.43 2.99
C GLY A 115 20.76 6.11 1.64
N TYR A 116 22.03 5.80 1.65
CA TYR A 116 22.81 5.48 0.45
C TYR A 116 23.70 4.28 0.68
N ASP A 117 23.74 3.39 -0.29
CA ASP A 117 24.90 2.55 -0.51
C ASP A 117 25.93 3.34 -1.31
N THR A 118 27.20 3.24 -0.96
CA THR A 118 28.30 3.95 -1.62
C THR A 118 29.41 2.99 -2.01
N GLY A 119 30.17 3.37 -3.05
CA GLY A 119 31.23 2.53 -3.57
C GLY A 119 30.80 1.69 -4.77
N ASN A 120 31.70 0.83 -5.23
CA ASN A 120 31.41 -0.12 -6.31
C ASN A 120 31.17 -1.55 -5.80
N ASN A 121 31.62 -1.90 -4.60
CA ASN A 121 31.46 -3.21 -3.97
C ASN A 121 31.73 -4.40 -4.92
N ASN A 122 32.80 -4.32 -5.71
CA ASN A 122 33.16 -5.29 -6.76
C ASN A 122 32.04 -5.51 -7.81
N GLY A 123 31.34 -4.43 -8.22
CA GLY A 123 30.26 -4.47 -9.20
C GLY A 123 28.93 -5.00 -8.65
N TRP A 124 28.74 -4.97 -7.34
CA TRP A 124 27.49 -5.32 -6.63
C TRP A 124 26.87 -6.66 -7.03
N GLY A 125 27.70 -7.61 -7.50
CA GLY A 125 27.26 -8.92 -7.98
C GLY A 125 26.80 -8.95 -9.45
N ASN A 126 26.68 -7.78 -10.11
CA ASN A 126 26.13 -7.61 -11.45
C ASN A 126 27.16 -7.09 -12.48
N ASN A 127 28.46 -7.01 -12.10
CA ASN A 127 29.51 -6.38 -12.90
C ASN A 127 29.23 -4.90 -13.22
N GLU A 128 28.60 -4.19 -12.28
CA GLU A 128 28.29 -2.76 -12.42
C GLU A 128 29.57 -1.94 -12.52
N LEU A 129 29.61 -0.99 -13.44
CA LEU A 129 30.81 -0.22 -13.79
C LEU A 129 30.89 1.11 -13.04
N GLU A 130 29.82 1.54 -12.39
CA GLU A 130 29.74 2.80 -11.68
C GLU A 130 30.19 2.70 -10.23
N TYR A 131 30.57 3.85 -9.71
CA TYR A 131 30.76 4.09 -8.29
C TYR A 131 29.52 4.83 -7.75
N TYR A 132 28.81 4.26 -6.81
CA TYR A 132 27.68 4.90 -6.16
C TYR A 132 28.13 5.94 -5.16
N THR A 133 27.47 7.10 -5.17
CA THR A 133 27.76 8.23 -4.32
C THR A 133 26.54 8.75 -3.60
N ASN A 134 26.73 9.50 -2.53
CA ASN A 134 25.70 10.28 -1.84
C ASN A 134 25.73 11.78 -2.22
N ARG A 135 26.38 12.12 -3.34
CA ARG A 135 26.51 13.50 -3.82
C ARG A 135 25.22 13.97 -4.49
N GLN A 136 24.94 15.28 -4.40
CA GLN A 136 23.78 15.88 -5.10
C GLN A 136 23.88 15.77 -6.63
N GLU A 137 25.09 15.65 -7.18
CA GLU A 137 25.30 15.43 -8.60
C GLU A 137 24.72 14.10 -9.09
N ASN A 138 24.56 13.13 -8.20
CA ASN A 138 24.00 11.81 -8.51
C ASN A 138 22.60 11.58 -7.94
N ALA A 139 22.21 12.28 -6.87
CA ALA A 139 20.85 12.18 -6.34
C ALA A 139 20.37 13.50 -5.72
N TYR A 140 19.29 14.05 -6.24
CA TYR A 140 18.69 15.27 -5.73
C TYR A 140 17.20 15.34 -6.01
N VAL A 141 16.50 16.15 -5.23
CA VAL A 141 15.08 16.47 -5.43
C VAL A 141 14.98 17.83 -6.10
N SER A 142 14.16 17.93 -7.12
CA SER A 142 13.75 19.22 -7.70
C SER A 142 12.42 19.09 -8.42
N ASN A 143 11.61 20.15 -8.34
CA ASN A 143 10.30 20.21 -9.00
C ASN A 143 9.43 18.98 -8.69
N GLY A 144 9.33 18.59 -7.42
CA GLY A 144 8.47 17.51 -6.95
C GLY A 144 8.88 16.13 -7.45
N THR A 145 10.16 15.90 -7.76
CA THR A 145 10.66 14.58 -8.17
C THR A 145 12.09 14.34 -7.69
N LEU A 146 12.37 13.10 -7.24
CA LEU A 146 13.73 12.61 -7.06
C LEU A 146 14.38 12.38 -8.44
N LYS A 147 15.61 12.82 -8.61
CA LYS A 147 16.49 12.53 -9.75
C LYS A 147 17.62 11.64 -9.28
N ILE A 148 17.79 10.51 -9.94
CA ILE A 148 18.97 9.65 -9.84
C ILE A 148 19.71 9.79 -11.17
N VAL A 149 20.95 10.25 -11.12
CA VAL A 149 21.71 10.66 -12.31
C VAL A 149 22.96 9.79 -12.47
N LEU A 150 22.97 9.02 -13.53
CA LEU A 150 24.16 8.36 -14.03
C LEU A 150 25.03 9.40 -14.76
N LYS A 151 26.30 9.51 -14.37
CA LYS A 151 27.26 10.42 -15.01
C LYS A 151 28.47 9.65 -15.52
N LYS A 152 28.95 10.06 -16.68
CA LYS A 152 30.27 9.64 -17.16
C LYS A 152 31.30 10.65 -16.65
N GLU A 153 32.02 10.28 -15.61
CA GLU A 153 33.06 11.11 -14.99
C GLU A 153 34.09 10.20 -14.29
N ALA A 154 35.31 10.65 -14.18
CA ALA A 154 36.36 9.96 -13.41
C ALA A 154 36.11 10.24 -11.91
N TYR A 155 35.90 9.21 -11.12
CA TYR A 155 35.70 9.32 -9.69
C TYR A 155 36.18 8.05 -8.97
N GLN A 156 37.06 8.18 -7.99
CA GLN A 156 37.58 7.07 -7.16
C GLN A 156 38.10 5.86 -7.98
N GLY A 157 38.70 6.12 -9.14
CA GLY A 157 39.20 5.07 -10.04
C GLY A 157 38.18 4.46 -11.00
N PHE A 158 36.97 4.94 -10.97
CA PHE A 158 35.87 4.52 -11.87
C PHE A 158 35.56 5.60 -12.90
N ASN A 159 34.92 5.21 -14.01
CA ASN A 159 34.58 6.11 -15.13
C ASN A 159 33.11 6.55 -15.15
N TYR A 160 32.31 6.04 -14.21
CA TYR A 160 30.90 6.35 -14.08
C TYR A 160 30.54 6.52 -12.60
N THR A 161 29.59 7.39 -12.32
CA THR A 161 28.99 7.55 -11.00
C THR A 161 27.47 7.51 -11.10
N SER A 162 26.81 7.02 -10.06
CA SER A 162 25.37 7.03 -9.92
C SER A 162 25.00 7.10 -8.44
N ALA A 163 23.73 6.86 -8.11
CA ALA A 163 23.29 6.74 -6.73
C ALA A 163 22.42 5.49 -6.54
N ARG A 164 22.60 4.85 -5.38
CA ARG A 164 21.81 3.72 -4.89
C ARG A 164 21.21 4.13 -3.55
N LEU A 165 19.91 4.49 -3.59
CA LEU A 165 19.18 4.94 -2.42
C LEU A 165 18.43 3.76 -1.78
N LEU A 166 18.30 3.79 -0.46
CA LEU A 166 17.62 2.74 0.29
C LEU A 166 16.89 3.31 1.50
N SER A 167 15.79 2.66 1.87
CA SER A 167 15.02 2.94 3.09
C SER A 167 15.43 2.03 4.26
N LYS A 168 16.52 1.29 4.16
CA LYS A 168 17.02 0.37 5.19
C LYS A 168 17.15 1.08 6.54
N GLY A 169 16.57 0.51 7.60
CA GLY A 169 16.59 1.08 8.94
C GLY A 169 15.72 2.32 9.13
N LYS A 170 14.94 2.73 8.12
CA LYS A 170 14.06 3.89 8.13
C LYS A 170 12.59 3.49 7.98
N PHE A 171 12.29 2.64 7.01
CA PHE A 171 10.95 2.10 6.77
C PHE A 171 11.04 0.66 6.28
N SER A 172 10.14 -0.17 6.79
CA SER A 172 9.90 -1.53 6.32
C SER A 172 8.44 -1.91 6.51
N PHE A 173 7.94 -2.86 5.72
CA PHE A 173 6.59 -3.38 5.84
C PHE A 173 6.58 -4.87 5.46
N LYS A 174 5.52 -5.58 5.83
CA LYS A 174 5.38 -7.00 5.53
C LYS A 174 4.34 -7.27 4.45
N TYR A 175 3.24 -6.54 4.48
CA TYR A 175 2.13 -6.66 3.53
C TYR A 175 1.69 -5.29 3.10
N GLY A 176 1.31 -5.15 1.85
CA GLY A 176 0.82 -3.88 1.31
C GLY A 176 0.91 -3.82 -0.20
N LYS A 177 0.62 -2.65 -0.72
CA LYS A 177 0.76 -2.28 -2.13
C LYS A 177 1.81 -1.18 -2.24
N VAL A 178 2.67 -1.27 -3.22
CA VAL A 178 3.67 -0.24 -3.56
C VAL A 178 3.29 0.39 -4.88
N ASP A 179 3.10 1.70 -4.88
CA ASP A 179 2.86 2.49 -6.08
C ASP A 179 4.02 3.46 -6.29
N ILE A 180 4.71 3.36 -7.42
CA ILE A 180 5.85 4.24 -7.77
C ILE A 180 5.60 4.83 -9.16
N ARG A 181 5.65 6.17 -9.25
CA ARG A 181 5.66 6.87 -10.53
C ARG A 181 7.10 7.23 -10.92
N ALA A 182 7.60 6.66 -12.00
CA ALA A 182 8.96 6.88 -12.46
C ALA A 182 9.02 7.22 -13.95
N LYS A 183 10.03 8.01 -14.32
CA LYS A 183 10.47 8.21 -15.70
C LYS A 183 11.83 7.53 -15.83
N LEU A 184 11.89 6.49 -16.67
CA LEU A 184 13.10 5.71 -16.85
C LEU A 184 14.07 6.38 -17.81
N PRO A 185 15.39 6.20 -17.62
CA PRO A 185 16.40 6.62 -18.58
C PRO A 185 16.31 5.79 -19.87
N SER A 186 16.86 6.33 -20.94
CA SER A 186 17.04 5.60 -22.21
C SER A 186 18.53 5.55 -22.54
N GLY A 187 18.92 4.53 -23.31
CA GLY A 187 20.28 4.34 -23.81
C GLY A 187 20.92 3.05 -23.32
N GLY A 188 21.69 2.42 -24.22
CA GLY A 188 22.41 1.20 -23.92
C GLY A 188 23.36 1.38 -22.73
N GLY A 189 23.41 0.40 -21.83
CA GLY A 189 24.21 0.43 -20.61
C GLY A 189 23.52 1.01 -19.38
N THR A 190 22.27 1.55 -19.50
CA THR A 190 21.49 1.91 -18.31
C THR A 190 20.66 0.72 -17.80
N TRP A 191 20.58 0.59 -16.48
CA TRP A 191 19.82 -0.45 -15.79
C TRP A 191 19.22 0.10 -14.48
N PRO A 192 18.19 0.95 -14.57
CA PRO A 192 17.47 1.40 -13.39
C PRO A 192 16.62 0.28 -12.79
N ALA A 193 16.53 0.26 -11.45
CA ALA A 193 15.71 -0.68 -10.72
C ALA A 193 14.92 0.01 -9.60
N LEU A 194 13.70 -0.49 -9.36
CA LEU A 194 12.86 -0.22 -8.21
C LEU A 194 12.58 -1.56 -7.54
N TRP A 195 13.11 -1.77 -6.36
CA TRP A 195 13.21 -3.10 -5.79
C TRP A 195 13.24 -3.10 -4.26
N MET A 196 13.10 -4.27 -3.66
CA MET A 196 13.05 -4.47 -2.21
C MET A 196 13.90 -5.65 -1.79
N LEU A 197 14.52 -5.54 -0.61
CA LEU A 197 15.20 -6.65 0.07
C LEU A 197 14.55 -6.95 1.42
N GLY A 198 14.64 -8.19 1.85
CA GLY A 198 14.21 -8.58 3.19
C GLY A 198 14.97 -7.83 4.28
N ASN A 199 14.25 -7.34 5.30
CA ASN A 199 14.80 -6.55 6.39
C ASN A 199 15.83 -7.31 7.25
N ASN A 200 15.91 -8.62 7.08
CA ASN A 200 16.85 -9.52 7.76
C ASN A 200 18.15 -9.77 6.98
N ILE A 201 18.42 -9.00 5.92
CA ILE A 201 19.58 -9.20 5.03
C ILE A 201 20.90 -9.25 5.79
N ASP A 202 21.07 -8.44 6.81
CA ASP A 202 22.34 -8.41 7.59
C ASP A 202 22.58 -9.69 8.40
N SER A 203 21.52 -10.46 8.67
CA SER A 203 21.62 -11.71 9.45
C SER A 203 21.66 -12.96 8.58
N VAL A 204 20.97 -12.98 7.44
CA VAL A 204 20.85 -14.18 6.61
C VAL A 204 21.53 -14.06 5.24
N GLY A 205 21.87 -12.84 4.82
CA GLY A 205 22.45 -12.56 3.51
C GLY A 205 21.50 -12.75 2.34
N TRP A 206 21.96 -12.41 1.14
CA TRP A 206 21.28 -12.70 -0.13
C TRP A 206 21.68 -14.09 -0.64
N PRO A 207 20.80 -14.87 -1.27
CA PRO A 207 19.39 -14.60 -1.55
C PRO A 207 18.42 -15.04 -0.43
N ALA A 208 18.92 -15.43 0.75
CA ALA A 208 18.11 -15.95 1.84
C ALA A 208 17.15 -14.91 2.45
N CYS A 209 17.48 -13.62 2.36
CA CYS A 209 16.62 -12.53 2.79
C CYS A 209 15.39 -12.34 1.87
N GLY A 210 15.43 -12.86 0.65
CA GLY A 210 14.49 -12.58 -0.41
C GLY A 210 14.72 -11.21 -1.06
N GLU A 211 14.35 -11.10 -2.35
CA GLU A 211 14.36 -9.86 -3.12
C GLU A 211 13.14 -9.82 -4.02
N ILE A 212 12.56 -8.65 -4.17
CA ILE A 212 11.44 -8.40 -5.09
C ILE A 212 11.81 -7.19 -5.94
N ASP A 213 12.00 -7.42 -7.24
CA ASP A 213 12.21 -6.37 -8.22
C ASP A 213 10.84 -5.97 -8.78
N ILE A 214 10.35 -4.82 -8.32
CA ILE A 214 9.08 -4.26 -8.77
C ILE A 214 9.20 -3.86 -10.24
N MET A 215 10.34 -3.31 -10.61
CA MET A 215 10.66 -2.87 -11.96
C MET A 215 12.17 -2.86 -12.18
N GLU A 216 12.60 -3.51 -13.24
CA GLU A 216 13.92 -3.35 -13.82
C GLU A 216 13.79 -3.00 -15.31
N HIS A 217 14.67 -2.14 -15.81
CA HIS A 217 14.69 -1.75 -17.21
C HIS A 217 16.12 -1.76 -17.78
N VAL A 218 16.32 -2.54 -18.83
CA VAL A 218 17.61 -2.57 -19.54
C VAL A 218 17.52 -1.62 -20.73
N GLY A 219 18.34 -0.58 -20.74
CA GLY A 219 18.21 0.57 -21.62
C GLY A 219 18.36 0.31 -23.13
N ASN A 220 18.80 -0.87 -23.55
CA ASN A 220 18.77 -1.31 -24.96
C ASN A 220 17.48 -2.07 -25.32
N GLN A 221 16.52 -2.22 -24.39
CA GLN A 221 15.23 -2.87 -24.57
C GLN A 221 14.10 -1.90 -24.23
N LEU A 222 13.95 -0.83 -25.00
CA LEU A 222 13.18 0.38 -24.67
C LEU A 222 11.73 0.17 -24.23
N ASN A 223 11.07 -0.91 -24.72
CA ASN A 223 9.65 -1.17 -24.43
C ASN A 223 9.45 -2.37 -23.50
N LYS A 224 10.49 -2.76 -22.74
CA LYS A 224 10.43 -3.91 -21.85
C LYS A 224 10.83 -3.51 -20.44
N ILE A 225 10.04 -3.97 -19.47
CA ILE A 225 10.37 -3.95 -18.05
C ILE A 225 10.27 -5.39 -17.54
N TYR A 226 11.01 -5.66 -16.49
CA TYR A 226 11.01 -6.94 -15.80
C TYR A 226 10.52 -6.75 -14.39
N GLY A 227 9.79 -7.71 -13.87
CA GLY A 227 9.51 -7.89 -12.46
C GLY A 227 10.05 -9.25 -12.07
N THR A 228 10.81 -9.34 -10.98
CA THR A 228 11.55 -10.55 -10.63
C THR A 228 11.43 -10.84 -9.13
N VAL A 229 11.48 -12.11 -8.77
CA VAL A 229 11.56 -12.54 -7.37
C VAL A 229 12.78 -13.44 -7.21
N HIS A 230 13.65 -13.11 -6.25
CA HIS A 230 14.79 -13.93 -5.89
C HIS A 230 14.60 -14.54 -4.50
N HIS A 231 14.90 -15.82 -4.38
CA HIS A 231 14.88 -16.57 -3.12
C HIS A 231 15.89 -17.73 -3.17
N PRO A 232 16.15 -18.46 -2.05
CA PRO A 232 17.25 -19.44 -2.00
C PRO A 232 17.27 -20.50 -3.09
N ASN A 233 16.09 -20.89 -3.59
CA ASN A 233 16.02 -21.94 -4.62
C ASN A 233 16.08 -21.37 -6.05
N HIS A 234 15.71 -20.10 -6.24
CA HIS A 234 15.64 -19.42 -7.54
C HIS A 234 16.20 -18.00 -7.39
N SER A 235 17.40 -17.76 -7.88
CA SER A 235 18.05 -16.46 -7.77
C SER A 235 19.04 -16.21 -8.89
N GLY A 236 19.46 -14.95 -9.10
CA GLY A 236 20.30 -14.53 -10.21
C GLY A 236 19.68 -14.90 -11.56
N GLY A 237 20.40 -15.52 -12.45
CA GLY A 237 19.93 -15.92 -13.76
C GLY A 237 18.83 -17.00 -13.78
N ASN A 238 18.49 -17.60 -12.64
CA ASN A 238 17.44 -18.60 -12.46
C ASN A 238 16.28 -18.08 -11.60
N ALA A 239 16.16 -16.78 -11.42
CA ALA A 239 15.07 -16.17 -10.65
C ALA A 239 13.71 -16.36 -11.32
N ASP A 240 12.64 -16.22 -10.54
CA ASP A 240 11.25 -16.27 -11.04
C ASP A 240 10.83 -14.87 -11.53
N GLY A 241 10.37 -14.77 -12.80
CA GLY A 241 9.96 -13.50 -13.39
C GLY A 241 9.26 -13.63 -14.75
#